data_3c8cd15349615f2267a9de16249f1dbb
#
_entry.id   3c8cd15349615f2267a9de16249f1dbb
#
_cell.length_a   1.000
_cell.length_b   1.000
_cell.length_c   1.000
_cell.angle_alpha   90.00
_cell.angle_beta   90.00
_cell.angle_gamma   90.00
#
_symmetry.space_group_name_H-M   'P 1'
#
loop_
_entity.id
_entity.type
_entity.pdbx_description
1 polymer ?
#
loop_
_entity_poly.entity_id
_entity_poly.type
_entity_poly.pdbx_seq_one_letter_code
_entity_poly.pdbx_strand_id
1 'polypeptide(L)'
;MKSLLIFQNQPAYEIDDDENKLLVSADHGARILRWERKGREIITWPEDANWGNILKVRGGNPILFPFVARHFVDGKNELWKDEGGTVRTMPQHGFAKGAKFAVIEGEAENTLRMRLVDTEETRAFYPFHFQFDVVIRLLASSRLEICLETTNTGDHPLPYYTGHHFYLAIPHTDRRDWTLQLPCAAWGRQSPDGAIIRESAREDTLHLDDPTIIDRFQIGPKNPSVILQNTRTQARLIFELNYPESVPWYAVTTWTQFADSNFYCVEPWTGLPNAIHHGEGLRWLAPGAKEVAALVLDGSEW
;
A
#
# COMPACT_ATOMS: atom_id res chain seq x y z
N MET A 1 9.16 22.24 0.93
CA MET A 1 10.46 22.15 1.67
C MET A 1 10.49 20.83 2.42
N LYS A 2 11.67 20.19 2.57
CA LYS A 2 11.80 18.92 3.32
C LYS A 2 12.52 19.16 4.64
N SER A 3 11.94 18.74 5.77
CA SER A 3 12.52 18.92 7.10
C SER A 3 12.29 17.69 7.99
N LEU A 4 13.18 17.47 8.95
CA LEU A 4 12.99 16.48 10.02
C LEU A 4 12.40 17.17 11.25
N LEU A 5 11.35 16.60 11.79
CA LEU A 5 10.66 17.11 12.98
C LEU A 5 10.29 15.97 13.96
N ILE A 6 9.74 16.33 15.10
CA ILE A 6 9.17 15.37 16.05
C ILE A 6 7.64 15.44 15.96
N PHE A 7 7.02 14.32 15.60
CA PHE A 7 5.58 14.14 15.53
C PHE A 7 5.15 13.04 16.49
N GLN A 8 4.27 13.35 17.44
CA GLN A 8 3.82 12.42 18.49
C GLN A 8 5.00 11.69 19.20
N ASN A 9 6.07 12.43 19.51
CA ASN A 9 7.31 11.93 20.13
C ASN A 9 8.14 10.97 19.26
N GLN A 10 7.91 10.91 17.95
CA GLN A 10 8.68 10.12 16.99
C GLN A 10 9.30 11.01 15.91
N PRO A 11 10.51 10.69 15.40
CA PRO A 11 11.07 11.41 14.27
C PRO A 11 10.21 11.16 13.01
N ALA A 12 9.91 12.25 12.30
CA ALA A 12 9.18 12.22 11.04
C ALA A 12 9.75 13.26 10.08
N TYR A 13 9.72 12.95 8.79
CA TYR A 13 10.03 13.88 7.72
C TYR A 13 8.76 14.59 7.30
N GLU A 14 8.82 15.91 7.23
CA GLU A 14 7.77 16.74 6.62
C GLU A 14 8.23 17.16 5.23
N ILE A 15 7.39 17.01 4.24
CA ILE A 15 7.51 17.60 2.90
C ILE A 15 6.30 18.51 2.74
N ASP A 16 6.52 19.80 2.62
CA ASP A 16 5.48 20.80 2.51
C ASP A 16 5.65 21.73 1.29
N ASP A 17 4.54 22.22 0.82
CA ASP A 17 4.41 23.34 -0.09
C ASP A 17 3.26 24.26 0.40
N ASP A 18 2.88 25.28 -0.40
CA ASP A 18 1.85 26.26 0.01
C ASP A 18 0.47 25.62 0.26
N GLU A 19 0.18 24.46 -0.33
CA GLU A 19 -1.11 23.80 -0.25
C GLU A 19 -1.07 22.47 0.52
N ASN A 20 0.08 21.81 0.55
CA ASN A 20 0.21 20.42 1.04
C ASN A 20 1.14 20.31 2.22
N LYS A 21 0.80 19.42 3.13
CA LYS A 21 1.66 18.96 4.22
C LYS A 21 1.66 17.44 4.25
N LEU A 22 2.82 16.83 4.03
CA LEU A 22 3.04 15.39 4.02
C LEU A 22 3.99 15.00 5.14
N LEU A 23 3.55 14.10 6.03
CA LEU A 23 4.39 13.54 7.10
C LEU A 23 4.73 12.08 6.79
N VAL A 24 6.02 11.73 6.91
CA VAL A 24 6.54 10.39 6.60
C VAL A 24 7.47 9.90 7.70
N SER A 25 7.30 8.66 8.15
CA SER A 25 8.19 8.01 9.11
C SER A 25 9.06 6.95 8.42
N ALA A 26 10.37 7.17 8.38
CA ALA A 26 11.33 6.18 7.92
C ALA A 26 11.49 5.02 8.92
N ASP A 27 11.44 5.31 10.22
CA ASP A 27 11.63 4.34 11.29
C ASP A 27 10.47 3.34 11.44
N HIS A 28 9.33 3.60 10.79
CA HIS A 28 8.12 2.81 10.93
C HIS A 28 7.54 2.39 9.56
N GLY A 29 8.37 1.73 8.73
CA GLY A 29 7.94 1.13 7.48
C GLY A 29 7.89 2.07 6.29
N ALA A 30 8.72 3.12 6.25
CA ALA A 30 8.67 4.16 5.21
C ALA A 30 7.25 4.71 5.00
N ARG A 31 6.51 4.79 6.10
CA ARG A 31 5.06 5.01 6.13
C ARG A 31 4.73 6.48 5.99
N ILE A 32 3.90 6.82 5.01
CA ILE A 32 3.20 8.10 5.05
C ILE A 32 2.28 8.06 6.27
N LEU A 33 2.45 8.98 7.20
CA LEU A 33 1.61 9.10 8.37
C LEU A 33 0.35 9.90 8.03
N ARG A 34 0.54 11.10 7.45
CA ARG A 34 -0.52 12.04 7.15
C ARG A 34 -0.24 12.76 5.84
N TRP A 35 -1.26 13.02 5.07
CA TRP A 35 -1.23 13.95 3.95
C TRP A 35 -2.43 14.88 4.04
N GLU A 36 -2.16 16.18 4.13
CA GLU A 36 -3.16 17.25 4.17
C GLU A 36 -3.03 18.12 2.94
N ARG A 37 -4.15 18.60 2.43
CA ARG A 37 -4.23 19.67 1.44
C ARG A 37 -5.11 20.79 1.95
N LYS A 38 -4.56 22.03 2.01
CA LYS A 38 -5.26 23.23 2.53
C LYS A 38 -5.90 22.99 3.90
N GLY A 39 -5.19 22.24 4.77
CA GLY A 39 -5.66 21.89 6.11
C GLY A 39 -6.73 20.78 6.18
N ARG A 40 -7.05 20.13 5.06
CA ARG A 40 -7.97 18.98 5.00
C ARG A 40 -7.19 17.69 4.78
N GLU A 41 -7.37 16.73 5.67
CA GLU A 41 -6.72 15.42 5.53
C GLU A 41 -7.21 14.66 4.31
N ILE A 42 -6.26 14.07 3.58
CA ILE A 42 -6.46 13.06 2.53
C ILE A 42 -6.13 11.68 3.09
N ILE A 43 -4.92 11.53 3.64
CA ILE A 43 -4.47 10.33 4.35
C ILE A 43 -4.47 10.67 5.84
N THR A 44 -5.20 9.89 6.63
CA THR A 44 -5.41 10.17 8.05
C THR A 44 -4.47 9.36 8.95
N TRP A 45 -4.15 9.93 10.11
CA TRP A 45 -3.36 9.31 11.16
C TRP A 45 -4.01 9.55 12.52
N PRO A 46 -4.19 8.52 13.39
CA PRO A 46 -4.85 8.69 14.68
C PRO A 46 -4.02 9.54 15.65
N GLU A 47 -4.70 10.40 16.41
CA GLU A 47 -4.06 11.27 17.40
C GLU A 47 -3.45 10.49 18.58
N ASP A 48 -4.01 9.31 18.89
CA ASP A 48 -3.61 8.41 19.97
C ASP A 48 -2.86 7.17 19.48
N ALA A 49 -2.07 7.31 18.41
CA ALA A 49 -1.34 6.19 17.81
C ALA A 49 -0.43 5.48 18.82
N ASN A 50 -0.60 4.16 18.95
CA ASN A 50 0.28 3.34 19.77
C ASN A 50 1.56 2.98 19.02
N TRP A 51 2.57 3.82 19.15
CA TRP A 51 3.87 3.65 18.51
C TRP A 51 4.63 2.39 18.97
N GLY A 52 4.36 1.90 20.17
CA GLY A 52 4.91 0.63 20.67
C GLY A 52 4.34 -0.60 19.94
N ASN A 53 3.26 -0.43 19.18
CA ASN A 53 2.66 -1.49 18.38
C ASN A 53 2.21 -0.94 17.01
N ILE A 54 3.17 -0.41 16.27
CA ILE A 54 2.94 0.25 14.98
C ILE A 54 2.23 -0.65 13.96
N LEU A 55 2.40 -1.96 14.04
CA LEU A 55 1.76 -2.93 13.15
C LEU A 55 0.24 -2.96 13.30
N LYS A 56 -0.29 -2.51 14.44
CA LYS A 56 -1.74 -2.44 14.72
C LYS A 56 -2.33 -1.04 14.56
N VAL A 57 -1.51 -0.02 14.32
CA VAL A 57 -2.02 1.34 14.10
C VAL A 57 -2.79 1.41 12.77
N ARG A 58 -4.03 1.89 12.85
CA ARG A 58 -4.93 2.08 11.71
C ARG A 58 -4.83 3.52 11.22
N GLY A 59 -3.96 3.79 10.25
CA GLY A 59 -3.72 5.13 9.71
C GLY A 59 -2.54 5.17 8.74
N GLY A 60 -2.41 6.25 7.99
CA GLY A 60 -1.34 6.46 7.04
C GLY A 60 -1.40 5.56 5.79
N ASN A 61 -0.24 5.24 5.27
CA ASN A 61 -0.08 4.28 4.18
C ASN A 61 1.01 3.26 4.53
N PRO A 62 0.70 2.16 5.22
CA PRO A 62 1.62 1.04 5.36
C PRO A 62 2.09 0.52 4.01
N ILE A 63 3.40 0.34 3.85
CA ILE A 63 4.00 -0.26 2.66
C ILE A 63 4.05 -1.78 2.84
N LEU A 64 3.50 -2.50 1.86
CA LEU A 64 3.35 -3.95 1.90
C LEU A 64 4.46 -4.60 1.09
N PHE A 65 5.37 -5.34 1.75
CA PHE A 65 6.49 -6.06 1.11
C PHE A 65 7.03 -7.12 2.08
N PRO A 66 7.49 -8.31 1.61
CA PRO A 66 7.57 -8.74 0.21
C PRO A 66 6.24 -9.28 -0.33
N PHE A 67 5.25 -9.50 0.51
CA PHE A 67 3.96 -10.08 0.16
C PHE A 67 2.81 -9.23 0.71
N VAL A 68 1.65 -9.24 0.03
CA VAL A 68 0.44 -8.54 0.50
C VAL A 68 -0.53 -9.51 1.18
N ALA A 69 -1.35 -8.99 2.10
CA ALA A 69 -2.41 -9.71 2.81
C ALA A 69 -1.95 -10.96 3.60
N ARG A 70 -2.81 -11.95 3.72
CA ARG A 70 -2.60 -13.16 4.53
C ARG A 70 -2.06 -14.31 3.68
N HIS A 71 -1.18 -15.12 4.28
CA HIS A 71 -0.57 -16.30 3.66
C HIS A 71 -0.95 -17.55 4.45
N PHE A 72 -1.26 -18.62 3.74
CA PHE A 72 -1.71 -19.88 4.33
C PHE A 72 -0.94 -21.06 3.75
N VAL A 73 -0.54 -21.97 4.65
CA VAL A 73 -0.05 -23.31 4.29
C VAL A 73 -0.89 -24.33 5.08
N ASP A 74 -1.55 -25.25 4.39
CA ASP A 74 -2.39 -26.26 5.00
C ASP A 74 -3.44 -25.68 5.99
N GLY A 75 -4.09 -24.57 5.59
CA GLY A 75 -5.10 -23.86 6.37
C GLY A 75 -4.57 -23.06 7.59
N LYS A 76 -3.25 -23.02 7.80
CA LYS A 76 -2.62 -22.23 8.87
C LYS A 76 -2.16 -20.88 8.34
N ASN A 77 -2.62 -19.80 8.99
CA ASN A 77 -2.28 -18.41 8.65
C ASN A 77 -0.82 -18.06 9.01
N GLU A 78 -0.31 -16.99 8.38
CA GLU A 78 1.04 -16.44 8.56
C GLU A 78 2.17 -17.43 8.18
N LEU A 79 1.87 -18.35 7.28
CA LEU A 79 2.83 -19.31 6.75
C LEU A 79 2.89 -19.24 5.22
N TRP A 80 4.07 -19.43 4.66
CA TRP A 80 4.31 -19.62 3.25
C TRP A 80 5.31 -20.76 3.03
N LYS A 81 5.32 -21.35 1.84
CA LYS A 81 6.23 -22.43 1.48
C LYS A 81 7.12 -21.97 0.33
N ASP A 82 8.43 -22.12 0.48
CA ASP A 82 9.38 -21.84 -0.59
C ASP A 82 9.40 -22.96 -1.65
N GLU A 83 10.10 -22.75 -2.78
CA GLU A 83 10.20 -23.74 -3.86
C GLU A 83 10.83 -25.07 -3.42
N GLY A 84 11.67 -25.04 -2.39
CA GLY A 84 12.26 -26.24 -1.77
C GLY A 84 11.30 -26.98 -0.83
N GLY A 85 10.07 -26.47 -0.62
CA GLY A 85 9.07 -27.03 0.27
C GLY A 85 9.23 -26.66 1.73
N THR A 86 10.18 -25.79 2.08
CA THR A 86 10.36 -25.33 3.46
C THR A 86 9.25 -24.36 3.84
N VAL A 87 8.57 -24.64 4.95
CA VAL A 87 7.53 -23.77 5.51
C VAL A 87 8.17 -22.71 6.39
N ARG A 88 7.83 -21.44 6.15
CA ARG A 88 8.35 -20.27 6.86
C ARG A 88 7.22 -19.37 7.34
N THR A 89 7.49 -18.56 8.34
CA THR A 89 6.55 -17.54 8.80
C THR A 89 6.60 -16.30 7.89
N MET A 90 5.45 -15.66 7.70
CA MET A 90 5.34 -14.36 7.06
C MET A 90 4.16 -13.60 7.70
N PRO A 91 4.40 -12.47 8.35
CA PRO A 91 3.31 -11.70 8.93
C PRO A 91 2.38 -11.17 7.83
N GLN A 92 1.11 -10.96 8.17
CA GLN A 92 0.15 -10.36 7.26
C GLN A 92 0.72 -9.05 6.67
N HIS A 93 0.66 -8.89 5.35
CA HIS A 93 1.21 -7.77 4.59
C HIS A 93 2.74 -7.66 4.59
N GLY A 94 3.45 -8.73 4.90
CA GLY A 94 4.90 -8.72 4.95
C GLY A 94 5.49 -7.97 6.15
N PHE A 95 6.79 -7.81 6.15
CA PHE A 95 7.53 -7.24 7.28
C PHE A 95 7.91 -5.76 7.09
N ALA A 96 7.91 -5.24 5.87
CA ALA A 96 8.37 -3.88 5.58
C ALA A 96 7.60 -2.80 6.35
N LYS A 97 6.28 -3.00 6.57
CA LYS A 97 5.40 -2.05 7.27
C LYS A 97 5.80 -1.73 8.72
N GLY A 98 6.67 -2.54 9.31
CA GLY A 98 7.20 -2.33 10.66
C GLY A 98 8.72 -2.15 10.70
N ALA A 99 9.40 -2.24 9.55
CA ALA A 99 10.85 -2.15 9.47
C ALA A 99 11.35 -0.71 9.57
N LYS A 100 12.57 -0.56 10.04
CA LYS A 100 13.30 0.72 9.95
C LYS A 100 13.99 0.83 8.61
N PHE A 101 13.72 1.91 7.89
CA PHE A 101 14.36 2.25 6.62
C PHE A 101 15.46 3.29 6.83
N ALA A 102 16.55 3.16 6.10
CA ALA A 102 17.58 4.18 6.02
C ALA A 102 17.15 5.27 5.03
N VAL A 103 17.22 6.53 5.42
CA VAL A 103 17.01 7.65 4.49
C VAL A 103 18.23 7.81 3.60
N ILE A 104 18.03 7.95 2.31
CA ILE A 104 19.07 8.17 1.30
C ILE A 104 19.10 9.67 1.01
N GLU A 105 20.24 10.27 1.29
CA GLU A 105 20.47 11.69 1.06
C GLU A 105 20.72 12.02 -0.42
N GLY A 106 20.62 13.30 -0.77
CA GLY A 106 20.91 13.80 -2.12
C GLY A 106 19.70 13.89 -3.06
N GLU A 107 18.51 13.52 -2.60
CA GLU A 107 17.26 13.74 -3.34
C GLU A 107 16.80 15.22 -3.27
N ALA A 108 15.94 15.60 -4.22
CA ALA A 108 15.36 16.94 -4.26
C ALA A 108 14.54 17.27 -3.00
N GLU A 109 14.31 18.54 -2.73
CA GLU A 109 13.58 19.06 -1.56
C GLU A 109 12.12 18.53 -1.43
N ASN A 110 11.51 18.13 -2.54
CA ASN A 110 10.17 17.56 -2.58
C ASN A 110 10.18 16.01 -2.59
N THR A 111 11.32 15.37 -2.40
CA THR A 111 11.52 13.93 -2.55
C THR A 111 12.18 13.33 -1.31
N LEU A 112 11.63 12.21 -0.85
CA LEU A 112 12.20 11.38 0.19
C LEU A 112 12.41 9.96 -0.35
N ARG A 113 13.66 9.48 -0.33
CA ARG A 113 14.01 8.09 -0.64
C ARG A 113 14.40 7.37 0.63
N MET A 114 13.80 6.22 0.86
CA MET A 114 14.04 5.40 2.04
C MET A 114 14.34 3.97 1.60
N ARG A 115 15.34 3.33 2.18
CA ARG A 115 15.87 2.02 1.78
C ARG A 115 15.78 1.01 2.89
N LEU A 116 15.26 -0.16 2.56
CA LEU A 116 15.35 -1.39 3.33
C LEU A 116 16.21 -2.40 2.57
N VAL A 117 17.15 -3.04 3.26
CA VAL A 117 17.91 -4.18 2.73
C VAL A 117 17.67 -5.41 3.59
N ASP A 118 17.94 -6.59 3.04
CA ASP A 118 17.89 -7.82 3.81
C ASP A 118 18.91 -7.83 4.95
N THR A 119 18.56 -8.53 6.00
CA THR A 119 19.39 -8.77 7.17
C THR A 119 19.44 -10.26 7.48
N GLU A 120 20.32 -10.69 8.36
CA GLU A 120 20.33 -12.07 8.82
C GLU A 120 18.98 -12.48 9.43
N GLU A 121 18.34 -11.58 10.17
CA GLU A 121 17.02 -11.78 10.75
C GLU A 121 15.94 -11.96 9.65
N THR A 122 15.89 -11.09 8.64
CA THR A 122 14.89 -11.21 7.57
C THR A 122 15.10 -12.46 6.74
N ARG A 123 16.35 -12.89 6.50
CA ARG A 123 16.64 -14.10 5.75
C ARG A 123 16.21 -15.39 6.44
N ALA A 124 16.00 -15.37 7.74
CA ALA A 124 15.47 -16.53 8.47
C ALA A 124 14.05 -16.91 8.00
N PHE A 125 13.24 -15.95 7.60
CA PHE A 125 11.85 -16.16 7.15
C PHE A 125 11.61 -15.78 5.68
N TYR A 126 12.51 -15.00 5.06
CA TYR A 126 12.50 -14.65 3.63
C TYR A 126 13.94 -14.72 3.10
N PRO A 127 14.40 -15.91 2.63
CA PRO A 127 15.83 -16.22 2.41
C PRO A 127 16.36 -15.66 1.09
N PHE A 128 16.12 -14.38 0.82
CA PHE A 128 16.55 -13.68 -0.38
C PHE A 128 17.32 -12.41 -0.03
N HIS A 129 18.31 -12.09 -0.86
CA HIS A 129 19.00 -10.82 -0.79
C HIS A 129 18.25 -9.79 -1.64
N PHE A 130 17.92 -8.66 -1.05
CA PHE A 130 17.15 -7.61 -1.70
C PHE A 130 17.56 -6.21 -1.25
N GLN A 131 17.28 -5.25 -2.12
CA GLN A 131 17.15 -3.85 -1.77
C GLN A 131 15.73 -3.41 -2.13
N PHE A 132 15.05 -2.80 -1.20
CA PHE A 132 13.71 -2.27 -1.39
C PHE A 132 13.69 -0.79 -1.04
N ASP A 133 13.48 0.06 -2.05
CA ASP A 133 13.42 1.50 -1.88
C ASP A 133 11.96 1.99 -1.99
N VAL A 134 11.58 2.87 -1.08
CA VAL A 134 10.34 3.63 -1.15
C VAL A 134 10.72 5.07 -1.47
N VAL A 135 10.26 5.55 -2.62
CA VAL A 135 10.49 6.93 -3.07
C VAL A 135 9.16 7.66 -3.06
N ILE A 136 9.07 8.71 -2.27
CA ILE A 136 7.89 9.55 -2.14
C ILE A 136 8.23 10.93 -2.65
N ARG A 137 7.45 11.45 -3.60
CA ARG A 137 7.66 12.77 -4.19
C ARG A 137 6.36 13.57 -4.22
N LEU A 138 6.37 14.73 -3.59
CA LEU A 138 5.29 15.69 -3.70
C LEU A 138 5.49 16.51 -4.98
N LEU A 139 4.59 16.32 -5.93
CA LEU A 139 4.59 17.02 -7.21
C LEU A 139 3.70 18.26 -7.15
N ALA A 140 3.86 19.15 -8.12
CA ALA A 140 2.98 20.30 -8.27
C ALA A 140 1.50 19.90 -8.38
N SER A 141 0.59 20.81 -8.04
CA SER A 141 -0.87 20.63 -8.12
C SER A 141 -1.39 19.51 -7.21
N SER A 142 -0.80 19.37 -6.02
CA SER A 142 -1.24 18.36 -5.01
C SER A 142 -1.25 16.92 -5.53
N ARG A 143 -0.22 16.56 -6.30
CA ARG A 143 -0.02 15.19 -6.77
C ARG A 143 1.10 14.53 -5.97
N LEU A 144 0.87 13.31 -5.53
CA LEU A 144 1.79 12.53 -4.71
C LEU A 144 2.23 11.29 -5.48
N GLU A 145 3.48 11.26 -5.94
CA GLU A 145 4.08 10.09 -6.57
C GLU A 145 4.71 9.18 -5.53
N ILE A 146 4.45 7.88 -5.64
CA ILE A 146 5.05 6.85 -4.78
C ILE A 146 5.58 5.72 -5.65
N CYS A 147 6.88 5.45 -5.56
CA CYS A 147 7.55 4.36 -6.25
C CYS A 147 8.05 3.33 -5.22
N LEU A 148 7.69 2.08 -5.42
CA LEU A 148 8.20 0.92 -4.68
C LEU A 148 9.18 0.20 -5.59
N GLU A 149 10.47 0.37 -5.34
CA GLU A 149 11.55 -0.15 -6.18
C GLU A 149 12.15 -1.40 -5.54
N THR A 150 12.00 -2.55 -6.19
CA THR A 150 12.56 -3.83 -5.71
C THR A 150 13.77 -4.19 -6.57
N THR A 151 14.92 -4.41 -5.96
CA THR A 151 16.13 -4.91 -6.60
C THR A 151 16.51 -6.24 -6.00
N ASN A 152 16.73 -7.23 -6.83
CA ASN A 152 17.30 -8.51 -6.42
C ASN A 152 18.81 -8.37 -6.34
N THR A 153 19.38 -8.39 -5.14
CA THR A 153 20.83 -8.29 -4.90
C THR A 153 21.48 -9.67 -4.67
N GLY A 154 20.69 -10.74 -4.77
CA GLY A 154 21.14 -12.13 -4.64
C GLY A 154 21.44 -12.79 -5.98
N ASP A 155 21.70 -14.09 -5.92
CA ASP A 155 22.07 -14.96 -7.03
C ASP A 155 20.95 -15.92 -7.49
N HIS A 156 19.78 -15.87 -6.83
CA HIS A 156 18.58 -16.65 -7.17
C HIS A 156 17.41 -15.73 -7.48
N PRO A 157 16.42 -16.16 -8.30
CA PRO A 157 15.19 -15.39 -8.54
C PRO A 157 14.48 -15.04 -7.23
N LEU A 158 14.07 -13.80 -7.09
CA LEU A 158 13.42 -13.26 -5.89
C LEU A 158 11.92 -13.17 -6.11
N PRO A 159 11.08 -13.92 -5.34
CA PRO A 159 9.63 -13.86 -5.45
C PRO A 159 9.07 -12.72 -4.62
N TYR A 160 8.29 -11.81 -5.22
CA TYR A 160 7.63 -10.74 -4.46
C TYR A 160 6.31 -10.30 -5.10
N TYR A 161 5.50 -9.63 -4.33
CA TYR A 161 4.36 -8.81 -4.73
C TYR A 161 4.12 -7.78 -3.64
N THR A 162 3.97 -6.53 -4.04
CA THR A 162 3.97 -5.38 -3.14
C THR A 162 2.69 -4.56 -3.27
N GLY A 163 2.47 -3.61 -2.39
CA GLY A 163 1.30 -2.77 -2.46
C GLY A 163 1.22 -1.69 -1.39
N HIS A 164 0.11 -1.01 -1.41
CA HIS A 164 -0.25 0.07 -0.52
C HIS A 164 -1.48 -0.28 0.31
N HIS A 165 -1.62 0.41 1.45
CA HIS A 165 -2.79 0.30 2.31
C HIS A 165 -3.19 1.70 2.80
N PHE A 166 -3.72 2.53 1.87
CA PHE A 166 -4.07 3.91 2.16
C PHE A 166 -5.26 4.03 3.10
N TYR A 167 -5.08 4.64 4.25
CA TYR A 167 -6.14 5.03 5.16
C TYR A 167 -6.62 6.44 4.82
N LEU A 168 -7.70 6.55 4.05
CA LEU A 168 -8.24 7.82 3.59
C LEU A 168 -9.18 8.42 4.65
N ALA A 169 -9.15 9.74 4.78
CA ALA A 169 -9.96 10.50 5.75
C ALA A 169 -11.43 10.55 5.33
N ILE A 170 -12.09 9.40 5.30
CA ILE A 170 -13.51 9.24 4.96
C ILE A 170 -14.24 8.63 6.15
N PRO A 171 -14.86 9.46 7.01
CA PRO A 171 -15.59 8.99 8.17
C PRO A 171 -16.86 8.24 7.75
N HIS A 172 -17.31 7.34 8.60
CA HIS A 172 -18.50 6.52 8.35
C HIS A 172 -19.76 7.33 8.02
N THR A 173 -19.91 8.52 8.63
CA THR A 173 -21.05 9.42 8.40
C THR A 173 -21.16 9.91 6.96
N ASP A 174 -20.04 9.96 6.24
CA ASP A 174 -19.95 10.53 4.90
C ASP A 174 -19.93 9.47 3.80
N ARG A 175 -19.71 8.19 4.12
CA ARG A 175 -19.50 7.11 3.14
C ARG A 175 -20.60 6.98 2.10
N ARG A 176 -21.86 7.27 2.47
CA ARG A 176 -23.00 7.26 1.52
C ARG A 176 -22.86 8.25 0.37
N ASP A 177 -22.05 9.32 0.57
CA ASP A 177 -21.80 10.35 -0.42
C ASP A 177 -20.56 10.02 -1.26
N TRP A 178 -19.85 8.92 -0.96
CA TRP A 178 -18.63 8.54 -1.66
C TRP A 178 -18.81 7.33 -2.57
N THR A 179 -18.28 7.45 -3.78
CA THR A 179 -18.21 6.38 -4.77
C THR A 179 -16.79 6.14 -5.22
N LEU A 180 -16.50 4.90 -5.63
CA LEU A 180 -15.23 4.48 -6.21
C LEU A 180 -15.49 3.93 -7.61
N GLN A 181 -15.07 4.64 -8.66
CA GLN A 181 -15.11 4.17 -10.04
C GLN A 181 -13.90 3.27 -10.30
N LEU A 182 -14.14 1.98 -10.47
CA LEU A 182 -13.13 0.95 -10.60
C LEU A 182 -13.63 -0.20 -11.47
N PRO A 183 -13.75 -0.01 -12.80
CA PRO A 183 -14.02 -1.13 -13.71
C PRO A 183 -12.93 -2.20 -13.57
N CYS A 184 -13.33 -3.45 -13.36
CA CYS A 184 -12.40 -4.56 -13.18
C CYS A 184 -12.90 -5.82 -13.92
N ALA A 185 -12.02 -6.81 -14.04
CA ALA A 185 -12.36 -8.06 -14.71
C ALA A 185 -13.18 -9.00 -13.82
N ALA A 186 -12.86 -9.06 -12.54
CA ALA A 186 -13.52 -9.93 -11.56
C ALA A 186 -13.48 -9.32 -10.16
N TRP A 187 -14.33 -9.83 -9.29
CA TRP A 187 -14.27 -9.64 -7.85
C TRP A 187 -13.70 -10.86 -7.17
N GLY A 188 -13.02 -10.69 -6.06
CA GLY A 188 -12.44 -11.76 -5.28
C GLY A 188 -12.52 -11.52 -3.78
N ARG A 189 -12.46 -12.61 -3.02
CA ARG A 189 -12.30 -12.63 -1.57
C ARG A 189 -11.37 -13.76 -1.17
N GLN A 190 -10.65 -13.59 -0.08
CA GLN A 190 -9.90 -14.70 0.50
C GLN A 190 -10.80 -15.45 1.49
N SER A 191 -10.94 -16.75 1.29
CA SER A 191 -11.64 -17.64 2.22
C SER A 191 -10.82 -17.87 3.52
N PRO A 192 -11.43 -18.40 4.57
CA PRO A 192 -10.73 -18.66 5.84
C PRO A 192 -9.56 -19.66 5.74
N ASP A 193 -9.52 -20.51 4.72
CA ASP A 193 -8.43 -21.45 4.42
C ASP A 193 -7.39 -20.90 3.46
N GLY A 194 -7.57 -19.65 2.99
CA GLY A 194 -6.61 -18.93 2.16
C GLY A 194 -6.84 -19.01 0.65
N ALA A 195 -7.87 -19.75 0.19
CA ALA A 195 -8.23 -19.81 -1.23
C ALA A 195 -8.82 -18.47 -1.71
N ILE A 196 -8.70 -18.19 -3.02
CA ILE A 196 -9.33 -17.02 -3.64
C ILE A 196 -10.66 -17.44 -4.26
N ILE A 197 -11.77 -16.98 -3.68
CA ILE A 197 -13.10 -17.13 -4.23
C ILE A 197 -13.34 -15.97 -5.20
N ARG A 198 -13.81 -16.29 -6.43
CA ARG A 198 -14.02 -15.30 -7.50
C ARG A 198 -15.44 -15.30 -8.00
N GLU A 199 -15.86 -14.13 -8.44
CA GLU A 199 -17.10 -13.91 -9.19
C GLU A 199 -16.88 -12.84 -10.26
N SER A 200 -17.74 -12.84 -11.28
CA SER A 200 -17.70 -11.81 -12.33
C SER A 200 -18.05 -10.46 -11.75
N ALA A 201 -17.30 -9.43 -12.14
CA ALA A 201 -17.64 -8.05 -11.79
C ALA A 201 -18.98 -7.66 -12.44
N ARG A 202 -19.85 -7.00 -11.66
CA ARG A 202 -21.22 -6.68 -12.08
C ARG A 202 -21.44 -5.16 -12.23
N GLU A 203 -20.57 -4.35 -11.63
CA GLU A 203 -20.66 -2.89 -11.63
C GLU A 203 -19.27 -2.27 -11.67
N ASP A 204 -19.19 -1.09 -12.27
CA ASP A 204 -17.96 -0.32 -12.41
C ASP A 204 -17.81 0.79 -11.36
N THR A 205 -18.90 1.09 -10.65
CA THR A 205 -18.95 2.10 -9.58
C THR A 205 -19.40 1.44 -8.29
N LEU A 206 -18.58 1.57 -7.26
CA LEU A 206 -18.80 1.02 -5.93
C LEU A 206 -19.23 2.14 -4.98
N HIS A 207 -20.21 1.88 -4.11
CA HIS A 207 -20.65 2.81 -3.07
C HIS A 207 -19.97 2.45 -1.75
N LEU A 208 -19.31 3.40 -1.07
CA LEU A 208 -18.51 3.09 0.12
C LEU A 208 -19.33 2.74 1.36
N ASP A 209 -20.62 2.99 1.36
CA ASP A 209 -21.58 2.54 2.39
C ASP A 209 -22.11 1.12 2.17
N ASP A 210 -21.81 0.49 1.02
CA ASP A 210 -22.13 -0.91 0.76
C ASP A 210 -21.19 -1.83 1.54
N PRO A 211 -21.66 -2.58 2.55
CA PRO A 211 -20.80 -3.48 3.32
C PRO A 211 -20.28 -4.67 2.49
N THR A 212 -20.87 -4.96 1.35
CA THR A 212 -20.46 -6.10 0.51
C THR A 212 -19.15 -5.85 -0.23
N ILE A 213 -18.67 -4.60 -0.32
CA ILE A 213 -17.38 -4.29 -0.92
C ILE A 213 -16.21 -4.32 0.08
N ILE A 214 -16.50 -4.45 1.39
CA ILE A 214 -15.45 -4.52 2.41
C ILE A 214 -14.68 -5.84 2.29
N ASP A 215 -13.34 -5.78 2.33
CA ASP A 215 -12.41 -6.91 2.17
C ASP A 215 -12.61 -7.65 0.83
N ARG A 216 -12.96 -6.88 -0.22
CA ARG A 216 -13.15 -7.38 -1.59
C ARG A 216 -12.02 -6.90 -2.50
N PHE A 217 -11.49 -7.80 -3.31
CA PHE A 217 -10.48 -7.52 -4.33
C PHE A 217 -11.16 -7.20 -5.66
N GLN A 218 -10.91 -6.04 -6.23
CA GLN A 218 -11.27 -5.68 -7.59
C GLN A 218 -10.10 -6.07 -8.49
N ILE A 219 -10.21 -7.27 -9.10
CA ILE A 219 -9.12 -7.96 -9.83
C ILE A 219 -9.08 -7.48 -11.28
N GLY A 220 -7.90 -7.16 -11.77
CA GLY A 220 -7.67 -6.71 -13.13
C GLY A 220 -8.37 -5.37 -13.43
N PRO A 221 -7.92 -4.25 -12.84
CA PRO A 221 -8.42 -2.93 -13.19
C PRO A 221 -8.35 -2.71 -14.70
N LYS A 222 -9.46 -2.26 -15.32
CA LYS A 222 -9.55 -2.06 -16.77
C LYS A 222 -9.14 -0.66 -17.22
N ASN A 223 -9.22 0.30 -16.29
CA ASN A 223 -8.84 1.69 -16.54
C ASN A 223 -7.47 1.99 -15.91
N PRO A 224 -6.72 2.95 -16.48
CA PRO A 224 -5.43 3.38 -15.95
C PRO A 224 -5.55 4.13 -14.63
N SER A 225 -6.76 4.51 -14.22
CA SER A 225 -7.02 5.26 -12.99
C SER A 225 -8.23 4.72 -12.24
N VAL A 226 -8.17 4.85 -10.92
CA VAL A 226 -9.27 4.61 -9.99
C VAL A 226 -9.70 5.96 -9.43
N ILE A 227 -11.00 6.28 -9.50
CA ILE A 227 -11.52 7.59 -9.11
C ILE A 227 -12.41 7.44 -7.88
N LEU A 228 -11.96 8.01 -6.79
CA LEU A 228 -12.74 8.18 -5.56
C LEU A 228 -13.37 9.55 -5.58
N GLN A 229 -14.70 9.64 -5.50
CA GLN A 229 -15.44 10.89 -5.61
C GLN A 229 -16.54 11.03 -4.56
N ASN A 230 -16.61 12.21 -3.96
CA ASN A 230 -17.75 12.61 -3.13
C ASN A 230 -18.81 13.25 -4.02
N THR A 231 -19.99 12.63 -4.11
CA THR A 231 -21.08 13.09 -5.00
C THR A 231 -21.75 14.40 -4.52
N ARG A 232 -21.63 14.73 -3.23
CA ARG A 232 -22.20 15.94 -2.66
C ARG A 232 -21.27 17.15 -2.76
N THR A 233 -19.98 16.98 -2.40
CA THR A 233 -18.99 18.08 -2.38
C THR A 233 -18.20 18.19 -3.67
N GLN A 234 -18.26 17.16 -4.53
CA GLN A 234 -17.46 17.01 -5.75
C GLN A 234 -15.96 16.83 -5.47
N ALA A 235 -15.55 16.64 -4.23
CA ALA A 235 -14.16 16.32 -3.89
C ALA A 235 -13.75 14.99 -4.54
N ARG A 236 -12.51 14.91 -5.05
CA ARG A 236 -11.98 13.75 -5.76
C ARG A 236 -10.56 13.43 -5.33
N LEU A 237 -10.24 12.13 -5.32
CA LEU A 237 -8.89 11.59 -5.27
C LEU A 237 -8.75 10.58 -6.41
N ILE A 238 -7.74 10.76 -7.26
CA ILE A 238 -7.49 9.87 -8.39
C ILE A 238 -6.21 9.08 -8.12
N PHE A 239 -6.30 7.76 -8.24
CA PHE A 239 -5.15 6.86 -8.23
C PHE A 239 -4.77 6.58 -9.69
N GLU A 240 -3.71 7.18 -10.18
CA GLU A 240 -3.15 6.92 -11.50
C GLU A 240 -2.28 5.66 -11.42
N LEU A 241 -2.79 4.55 -11.92
CA LEU A 241 -2.13 3.23 -11.83
C LEU A 241 -1.24 2.93 -13.04
N ASN A 242 -1.36 3.69 -14.12
CA ASN A 242 -0.58 3.50 -15.35
C ASN A 242 0.64 4.44 -15.37
N TYR A 243 1.61 4.12 -14.52
CA TYR A 243 2.87 4.85 -14.51
C TYR A 243 3.85 4.23 -15.53
N PRO A 244 4.59 5.03 -16.33
CA PRO A 244 5.58 4.50 -17.26
C PRO A 244 6.56 3.55 -16.57
N GLU A 245 6.83 2.40 -17.20
CA GLU A 245 7.74 1.37 -16.70
C GLU A 245 7.35 0.71 -15.37
N SER A 246 6.19 1.03 -14.82
CA SER A 246 5.68 0.36 -13.62
C SER A 246 5.23 -1.07 -13.94
N VAL A 247 5.48 -1.99 -13.00
CA VAL A 247 4.79 -3.28 -13.00
C VAL A 247 3.27 -3.04 -12.85
N PRO A 248 2.43 -3.87 -13.49
CA PRO A 248 0.99 -3.67 -13.43
C PRO A 248 0.43 -3.88 -12.01
N TRP A 249 -0.52 -3.06 -11.62
CA TRP A 249 -1.34 -3.27 -10.43
C TRP A 249 -2.36 -4.37 -10.74
N TYR A 250 -2.28 -5.48 -10.01
CA TYR A 250 -3.09 -6.67 -10.26
C TYR A 250 -4.50 -6.57 -9.69
N ALA A 251 -4.63 -5.95 -8.54
CA ALA A 251 -5.91 -5.74 -7.87
C ALA A 251 -5.93 -4.43 -7.06
N VAL A 252 -7.13 -3.94 -6.77
CA VAL A 252 -7.37 -2.89 -5.78
C VAL A 252 -8.32 -3.43 -4.73
N THR A 253 -7.93 -3.38 -3.47
CA THR A 253 -8.76 -3.84 -2.35
C THR A 253 -9.45 -2.67 -1.69
N THR A 254 -10.66 -2.89 -1.22
CA THR A 254 -11.42 -1.93 -0.41
C THR A 254 -11.66 -2.49 0.98
N TRP A 255 -11.40 -1.67 2.01
CA TRP A 255 -11.51 -2.13 3.39
C TRP A 255 -11.83 -1.01 4.37
N THR A 256 -12.50 -1.36 5.45
CA THR A 256 -12.61 -0.59 6.69
C THR A 256 -12.76 -1.55 7.86
N GLN A 257 -12.33 -1.13 9.07
CA GLN A 257 -12.29 -2.06 10.21
C GLN A 257 -13.68 -2.32 10.78
N PHE A 258 -14.46 -1.25 11.01
CA PHE A 258 -15.78 -1.30 11.59
C PHE A 258 -16.74 -0.39 10.81
N ALA A 259 -18.03 -0.61 10.99
CA ALA A 259 -19.05 0.22 10.36
C ALA A 259 -18.92 1.70 10.70
N ASP A 260 -18.45 2.03 11.91
CA ASP A 260 -18.28 3.38 12.45
C ASP A 260 -16.83 3.92 12.38
N SER A 261 -15.91 3.25 11.69
CA SER A 261 -14.53 3.74 11.53
C SER A 261 -14.49 5.09 10.79
N ASN A 262 -13.59 5.97 11.20
CA ASN A 262 -13.41 7.31 10.62
C ASN A 262 -12.44 7.32 9.43
N PHE A 263 -12.20 6.17 8.81
CA PHE A 263 -11.38 5.99 7.62
C PHE A 263 -11.99 4.97 6.68
N TYR A 264 -11.58 5.02 5.42
CA TYR A 264 -11.82 3.98 4.44
C TYR A 264 -10.52 3.69 3.68
N CYS A 265 -10.25 2.42 3.37
CA CYS A 265 -9.01 2.03 2.69
C CYS A 265 -9.25 1.71 1.22
N VAL A 266 -8.35 2.20 0.37
CA VAL A 266 -8.20 1.81 -1.03
C VAL A 266 -6.76 1.35 -1.22
N GLU A 267 -6.59 0.12 -1.67
CA GLU A 267 -5.33 -0.61 -1.54
C GLU A 267 -4.90 -1.23 -2.87
N PRO A 268 -4.14 -0.51 -3.72
CA PRO A 268 -3.54 -1.08 -4.92
C PRO A 268 -2.47 -2.12 -4.56
N TRP A 269 -2.59 -3.34 -5.16
CA TRP A 269 -1.67 -4.46 -4.96
C TRP A 269 -1.17 -5.01 -6.29
N THR A 270 0.09 -5.39 -6.37
CA THR A 270 0.67 -6.03 -7.56
C THR A 270 0.37 -7.53 -7.66
N GLY A 271 -0.17 -8.16 -6.61
CA GLY A 271 -0.57 -9.55 -6.59
C GLY A 271 -1.70 -9.81 -5.60
N LEU A 272 -2.29 -11.00 -5.67
CA LEU A 272 -3.36 -11.41 -4.75
C LEU A 272 -2.78 -12.02 -3.46
N PRO A 273 -3.59 -12.07 -2.38
CA PRO A 273 -3.21 -12.81 -1.19
C PRO A 273 -2.79 -14.23 -1.53
N ASN A 274 -1.71 -14.72 -0.91
CA ASN A 274 -1.20 -16.07 -1.14
C ASN A 274 -0.64 -16.34 -2.55
N ALA A 275 -0.33 -15.30 -3.34
CA ALA A 275 0.14 -15.42 -4.72
C ALA A 275 1.41 -16.27 -4.86
N ILE A 276 2.22 -16.36 -3.83
CA ILE A 276 3.41 -17.23 -3.80
C ILE A 276 3.06 -18.71 -4.11
N HIS A 277 1.83 -19.14 -3.90
CA HIS A 277 1.38 -20.53 -4.13
C HIS A 277 0.57 -20.71 -5.41
N HIS A 278 -0.13 -19.68 -5.89
CA HIS A 278 -1.00 -19.81 -7.09
C HIS A 278 -0.56 -18.93 -8.27
N GLY A 279 0.45 -18.07 -8.08
CA GLY A 279 1.09 -17.31 -9.15
C GLY A 279 0.42 -16.00 -9.57
N GLU A 280 -0.74 -15.64 -9.00
CA GLU A 280 -1.54 -14.51 -9.49
C GLU A 280 -0.98 -13.15 -9.05
N GLY A 281 -0.30 -12.48 -9.99
CA GLY A 281 0.43 -11.25 -9.74
C GLY A 281 1.78 -11.45 -9.03
N LEU A 282 2.21 -12.72 -8.80
CA LEU A 282 3.54 -13.04 -8.31
C LEU A 282 4.59 -12.59 -9.31
N ARG A 283 5.61 -11.90 -8.81
CA ARG A 283 6.80 -11.48 -9.56
C ARG A 283 7.97 -12.36 -9.20
N TRP A 284 8.76 -12.77 -10.20
CA TRP A 284 10.04 -13.42 -10.04
C TRP A 284 11.13 -12.52 -10.62
N LEU A 285 11.83 -11.81 -9.75
CA LEU A 285 12.85 -10.86 -10.16
C LEU A 285 14.19 -11.58 -10.33
N ALA A 286 14.76 -11.55 -11.54
CA ALA A 286 16.03 -12.18 -11.84
C ALA A 286 17.19 -11.56 -11.03
N PRO A 287 18.28 -12.28 -10.77
CA PRO A 287 19.49 -11.76 -10.14
C PRO A 287 19.99 -10.47 -10.81
N GLY A 288 20.26 -9.44 -10.00
CA GLY A 288 20.70 -8.12 -10.46
C GLY A 288 19.63 -7.25 -11.11
N ALA A 289 18.41 -7.77 -11.32
CA ALA A 289 17.34 -7.00 -11.92
C ALA A 289 16.65 -6.08 -10.89
N LYS A 290 16.00 -5.03 -11.42
CA LYS A 290 15.20 -4.07 -10.67
C LYS A 290 13.83 -3.92 -11.35
N GLU A 291 12.77 -3.86 -10.55
CA GLU A 291 11.41 -3.51 -10.98
C GLU A 291 10.85 -2.38 -10.10
N VAL A 292 9.88 -1.66 -10.64
CA VAL A 292 9.22 -0.55 -9.95
C VAL A 292 7.71 -0.76 -9.99
N ALA A 293 7.06 -0.68 -8.83
CA ALA A 293 5.61 -0.52 -8.72
C ALA A 293 5.34 0.94 -8.35
N ALA A 294 4.81 1.73 -9.28
CA ALA A 294 4.61 3.15 -9.11
C ALA A 294 3.16 3.57 -9.35
N LEU A 295 2.72 4.58 -8.61
CA LEU A 295 1.44 5.25 -8.82
C LEU A 295 1.54 6.74 -8.46
N VAL A 296 0.58 7.50 -8.93
CA VAL A 296 0.37 8.88 -8.51
C VAL A 296 -1.02 9.01 -7.89
N LEU A 297 -1.09 9.65 -6.73
CA LEU A 297 -2.33 10.14 -6.15
C LEU A 297 -2.52 11.60 -6.55
N ASP A 298 -3.59 11.91 -7.26
CA ASP A 298 -3.97 13.29 -7.58
C ASP A 298 -5.05 13.76 -6.60
N GLY A 299 -4.65 14.61 -5.65
CA GLY A 299 -5.50 15.23 -4.64
C GLY A 299 -5.89 16.66 -4.97
N SER A 300 -5.69 17.12 -6.20
CA SER A 300 -5.92 18.52 -6.59
C SER A 300 -7.37 18.99 -6.42
N GLU A 301 -8.31 18.06 -6.40
CA GLU A 301 -9.75 18.32 -6.20
C GLU A 301 -10.29 17.81 -4.85
N TRP A 302 -9.39 17.50 -3.88
CA TRP A 302 -9.80 17.03 -2.54
C TRP A 302 -10.37 18.12 -1.63
#